data_a9a4b437b96c542f307d58b1b6840ee7
#
_entry.id   a9a4b437b96c542f307d58b1b6840ee7
#
_cell.length_a   1.000
_cell.length_b   1.000
_cell.length_c   1.000
_cell.angle_alpha   90.00
_cell.angle_beta   90.00
_cell.angle_gamma   90.00
#
_symmetry.space_group_name_H-M   'P 1'
#
loop_
_entity.id
_entity.type
_entity.pdbx_description
1 polymer ?
#
loop_
_entity_poly.entity_id
_entity_poly.type
_entity_poly.pdbx_seq_one_letter_code
_entity_poly.pdbx_strand_id
1 'polypeptide(L)'
;MSKPIIQLNEESVKSELKELVRNSVEETLNELLNKEAEELTSAAKYERTEARQGYRSGHYSRKLTTTSGEVRLEVPKLKGVPFETAIIERYRRRESSVEETLIEMYLAGVSVRRVEDISEALWGSRVSASTISDLNQKAYVHIEEWRNRKLSGKYPYVYVDGIYLKRNWGGEFENVSILVAIGVDEDGYREIIGAAEGMKEDSESWKNFLVWLKERGLDGVKLIVGDKCLGMCNAVAEVFPEAKYQRCTVHFYRNVFSVTPRKHMREVTRMLKAIHAQESKEAARKKARDIAEKLRSMRLNEAAKKVEDGIEETLTYMDFPSQHWLKIRTNNVIERMNREIRRRTRVVGTFPDGKSALMLVCARLRYVSGAERSRSIDGVPAHYFILSETNLRKILDSRPCGHNPGQKAVRLVPVFFCIRSGSSLRATV
;
A
#
# COMPACT_ATOMS: atom_id res chain seq x y z
N MET A 1 -0.04 51.19 -24.56
CA MET A 1 0.39 50.16 -23.60
C MET A 1 1.90 50.08 -23.63
N SER A 2 2.56 50.59 -22.59
CA SER A 2 4.02 50.57 -22.47
C SER A 2 4.46 49.14 -22.22
N LYS A 3 5.39 48.61 -23.02
CA LYS A 3 6.04 47.31 -22.77
C LYS A 3 6.81 47.39 -21.46
N PRO A 4 6.78 46.33 -20.60
CA PRO A 4 7.58 46.29 -19.40
C PRO A 4 9.06 46.39 -19.77
N ILE A 5 9.76 47.29 -19.12
CA ILE A 5 11.16 47.65 -19.39
C ILE A 5 12.15 46.53 -18.96
N ILE A 6 11.69 45.60 -18.12
CA ILE A 6 12.48 44.48 -17.64
C ILE A 6 11.69 43.19 -17.94
N GLN A 7 12.18 42.36 -18.88
CA GLN A 7 11.76 40.97 -19.02
C GLN A 7 12.66 40.13 -18.12
N LEU A 8 12.20 39.81 -16.92
CA LEU A 8 12.84 38.82 -16.06
C LEU A 8 12.68 37.43 -16.71
N ASN A 9 13.80 36.83 -17.13
CA ASN A 9 13.82 35.44 -17.56
C ASN A 9 13.83 34.55 -16.31
N GLU A 10 12.68 34.02 -15.93
CA GLU A 10 12.54 33.19 -14.73
C GLU A 10 13.48 31.98 -14.73
N GLU A 11 13.79 31.38 -15.88
CA GLU A 11 14.69 30.25 -15.98
C GLU A 11 16.15 30.64 -15.67
N SER A 12 16.60 31.80 -16.15
CA SER A 12 17.93 32.35 -15.85
C SER A 12 18.06 32.65 -14.35
N VAL A 13 17.09 33.31 -13.76
CA VAL A 13 17.09 33.63 -12.31
C VAL A 13 17.09 32.37 -11.46
N LYS A 14 16.29 31.35 -11.82
CA LYS A 14 16.27 30.06 -11.11
C LYS A 14 17.60 29.33 -11.22
N SER A 15 18.24 29.37 -12.40
CA SER A 15 19.56 28.76 -12.63
C SER A 15 20.64 29.42 -11.80
N GLU A 16 20.70 30.75 -11.82
CA GLU A 16 21.67 31.54 -11.06
C GLU A 16 21.49 31.36 -9.54
N LEU A 17 20.24 31.33 -9.07
CA LEU A 17 19.94 31.10 -7.67
C LEU A 17 20.37 29.69 -7.22
N LYS A 18 20.11 28.67 -8.05
CA LYS A 18 20.52 27.28 -7.78
C LYS A 18 22.05 27.17 -7.72
N GLU A 19 22.74 27.85 -8.59
CA GLU A 19 24.22 27.88 -8.62
C GLU A 19 24.80 28.60 -7.39
N LEU A 20 24.21 29.72 -7.00
CA LEU A 20 24.60 30.45 -5.81
C LEU A 20 24.42 29.61 -4.53
N VAL A 21 23.29 28.95 -4.37
CA VAL A 21 23.03 28.07 -3.22
C VAL A 21 24.02 26.90 -3.21
N ARG A 22 24.25 26.24 -4.36
CA ARG A 22 25.22 25.14 -4.47
C ARG A 22 26.63 25.58 -4.08
N ASN A 23 27.11 26.73 -4.59
CA ASN A 23 28.43 27.24 -4.30
C ASN A 23 28.57 27.62 -2.81
N SER A 24 27.55 28.22 -2.22
CA SER A 24 27.51 28.51 -0.78
C SER A 24 27.57 27.26 0.09
N VAL A 25 26.85 26.21 -0.27
CA VAL A 25 26.91 24.90 0.42
C VAL A 25 28.29 24.27 0.30
N GLU A 26 28.89 24.28 -0.91
CA GLU A 26 30.24 23.76 -1.17
C GLU A 26 31.29 24.47 -0.34
N GLU A 27 31.26 25.80 -0.31
CA GLU A 27 32.18 26.65 0.46
C GLU A 27 32.04 26.38 1.96
N THR A 28 30.81 26.38 2.48
CA THR A 28 30.53 26.12 3.90
C THR A 28 31.01 24.74 4.34
N LEU A 29 30.76 23.69 3.55
CA LEU A 29 31.22 22.34 3.89
C LEU A 29 32.76 22.23 3.87
N ASN A 30 33.42 22.88 2.90
CA ASN A 30 34.87 22.87 2.82
C ASN A 30 35.51 23.69 3.97
N GLU A 31 34.90 24.80 4.39
CA GLU A 31 35.32 25.53 5.58
C GLU A 31 35.19 24.70 6.87
N LEU A 32 34.05 24.01 7.05
CA LEU A 32 33.81 23.15 8.20
C LEU A 32 34.83 21.99 8.26
N LEU A 33 35.11 21.32 7.13
CA LEU A 33 36.15 20.26 7.03
C LEU A 33 37.52 20.79 7.41
N ASN A 34 37.85 22.04 7.01
CA ASN A 34 39.11 22.69 7.39
C ASN A 34 39.18 23.02 8.88
N LYS A 35 38.09 23.54 9.48
CA LYS A 35 38.01 23.82 10.93
C LYS A 35 38.16 22.54 11.74
N GLU A 36 37.47 21.45 11.37
CA GLU A 36 37.59 20.16 12.02
C GLU A 36 39.03 19.62 11.95
N ALA A 37 39.72 19.80 10.81
CA ALA A 37 41.12 19.44 10.69
C ALA A 37 42.05 20.32 11.54
N GLU A 38 41.72 21.59 11.81
CA GLU A 38 42.43 22.46 12.75
C GLU A 38 42.27 22.00 14.18
N GLU A 39 41.06 21.68 14.58
CA GLU A 39 40.77 21.14 15.90
C GLU A 39 41.50 19.83 16.16
N LEU A 40 41.46 18.87 15.23
CA LEU A 40 42.13 17.58 15.35
C LEU A 40 43.66 17.68 15.37
N THR A 41 44.22 18.66 14.70
CA THR A 41 45.70 18.89 14.70
C THR A 41 46.15 19.83 15.83
N SER A 42 45.24 20.45 16.58
CA SER A 42 45.47 21.47 17.60
C SER A 42 46.35 22.61 17.09
N ALA A 43 46.23 22.97 15.81
CA ALA A 43 46.99 24.07 15.17
C ALA A 43 46.27 24.56 13.89
N ALA A 44 46.28 25.88 13.70
CA ALA A 44 45.83 26.50 12.47
C ALA A 44 46.74 26.19 11.28
N LYS A 45 46.29 26.50 10.06
CA LYS A 45 47.07 26.30 8.83
C LYS A 45 48.35 27.14 8.89
N TYR A 46 49.52 26.49 8.73
CA TYR A 46 50.89 27.09 8.82
C TYR A 46 51.34 27.52 10.23
N GLU A 47 50.53 27.33 11.28
CA GLU A 47 50.93 27.65 12.65
C GLU A 47 51.90 26.61 13.18
N ARG A 48 52.91 27.05 13.96
CA ARG A 48 53.92 26.22 14.64
C ARG A 48 53.74 26.34 16.10
N THR A 49 53.06 25.36 16.75
CA THR A 49 52.83 25.27 18.17
C THR A 49 53.37 23.94 18.74
N GLU A 50 53.82 23.94 19.99
CA GLU A 50 54.26 22.71 20.69
C GLU A 50 53.08 21.74 20.94
N ALA A 51 51.84 22.24 20.98
CA ALA A 51 50.63 21.45 21.19
C ALA A 51 50.16 20.71 19.92
N ARG A 52 50.85 20.87 18.79
CA ARG A 52 50.46 20.30 17.52
C ARG A 52 50.56 18.78 17.51
N GLN A 53 49.41 18.10 17.31
CA GLN A 53 49.31 16.64 17.32
C GLN A 53 49.47 15.98 15.94
N GLY A 54 49.36 16.76 14.82
CA GLY A 54 49.45 16.22 13.48
C GLY A 54 49.80 17.29 12.41
N TYR A 55 50.03 16.82 11.19
CA TYR A 55 50.41 17.69 10.06
C TYR A 55 49.45 17.50 8.91
N ARG A 56 49.06 18.59 8.23
CA ARG A 56 48.32 18.54 6.98
C ARG A 56 49.23 18.10 5.85
N SER A 57 48.80 17.14 5.05
CA SER A 57 49.54 16.62 3.88
C SER A 57 48.79 16.78 2.56
N GLY A 58 48.04 17.89 2.42
CA GLY A 58 47.22 18.18 1.26
C GLY A 58 45.75 17.82 1.45
N HIS A 59 45.03 17.74 0.36
CA HIS A 59 43.62 17.40 0.29
C HIS A 59 43.40 16.31 -0.76
N TYR A 60 42.29 15.62 -0.68
CA TYR A 60 41.76 14.85 -1.79
C TYR A 60 40.33 15.33 -2.11
N SER A 61 40.07 15.40 -3.42
CA SER A 61 38.75 15.83 -3.86
C SER A 61 37.79 14.67 -3.97
N ARG A 62 36.56 14.85 -3.52
CA ARG A 62 35.45 13.92 -3.72
C ARG A 62 34.16 14.67 -4.01
N LYS A 63 33.23 14.01 -4.71
CA LYS A 63 31.92 14.55 -5.01
C LYS A 63 30.92 14.10 -3.96
N LEU A 64 30.03 15.00 -3.58
CA LEU A 64 28.86 14.74 -2.72
C LEU A 64 27.62 15.29 -3.42
N THR A 65 26.60 14.45 -3.61
CA THR A 65 25.28 14.91 -4.07
C THR A 65 24.46 15.37 -2.89
N THR A 66 24.11 16.64 -2.89
CA THR A 66 23.27 17.31 -1.88
C THR A 66 21.90 17.65 -2.48
N THR A 67 20.97 18.10 -1.65
CA THR A 67 19.69 18.65 -2.12
C THR A 67 19.84 19.88 -3.03
N SER A 68 20.95 20.60 -2.92
CA SER A 68 21.28 21.77 -3.77
C SER A 68 22.02 21.42 -5.06
N GLY A 69 22.37 20.15 -5.25
CA GLY A 69 23.12 19.65 -6.40
C GLY A 69 24.43 18.95 -6.02
N GLU A 70 25.25 18.60 -7.03
CA GLU A 70 26.57 18.00 -6.80
C GLU A 70 27.57 19.06 -6.37
N VAL A 71 28.19 18.87 -5.19
CA VAL A 71 29.25 19.73 -4.64
C VAL A 71 30.57 18.98 -4.58
N ARG A 72 31.68 19.72 -4.66
CA ARG A 72 33.03 19.19 -4.60
C ARG A 72 33.65 19.44 -3.24
N LEU A 73 33.99 18.40 -2.53
CA LEU A 73 34.58 18.46 -1.20
C LEU A 73 36.10 18.27 -1.30
N GLU A 74 36.85 19.19 -0.73
CA GLU A 74 38.29 19.12 -0.57
C GLU A 74 38.62 18.63 0.83
N VAL A 75 38.66 17.30 0.99
CA VAL A 75 38.85 16.64 2.30
C VAL A 75 40.32 16.67 2.72
N PRO A 76 40.65 17.26 3.87
CA PRO A 76 42.03 17.32 4.36
C PRO A 76 42.65 15.96 4.58
N LYS A 77 43.95 15.80 4.20
CA LYS A 77 44.77 14.66 4.57
C LYS A 77 45.63 15.02 5.74
N LEU A 78 45.52 14.27 6.83
CA LEU A 78 46.36 14.48 8.01
C LEU A 78 47.42 13.34 8.12
N LYS A 79 48.59 13.68 8.67
CA LYS A 79 49.62 12.77 9.13
C LYS A 79 49.76 12.84 10.64
N GLY A 80 49.88 11.69 11.30
CA GLY A 80 49.97 11.61 12.74
C GLY A 80 48.66 11.46 13.48
N VAL A 81 47.56 11.93 12.90
CA VAL A 81 46.19 11.80 13.42
C VAL A 81 45.27 11.27 12.30
N PRO A 82 44.44 10.23 12.57
CA PRO A 82 43.44 9.83 11.59
C PRO A 82 42.38 10.93 11.42
N PHE A 83 42.05 11.26 10.14
CA PHE A 83 41.00 12.23 9.85
C PHE A 83 39.68 11.45 9.62
N GLU A 84 38.85 11.34 10.65
CA GLU A 84 37.50 10.83 10.60
C GLU A 84 36.57 12.01 10.89
N THR A 85 36.00 12.57 9.81
CA THR A 85 35.13 13.74 9.93
C THR A 85 33.75 13.35 10.48
N ALA A 86 33.26 14.14 11.45
CA ALA A 86 31.89 14.04 11.96
C ALA A 86 30.86 14.69 11.03
N ILE A 87 31.32 15.56 10.11
CA ILE A 87 30.46 16.34 9.20
C ILE A 87 29.88 15.43 8.12
N ILE A 88 30.68 14.48 7.60
CA ILE A 88 30.28 13.61 6.50
C ILE A 88 30.81 12.20 6.76
N GLU A 89 29.92 11.24 6.88
CA GLU A 89 30.28 9.82 7.03
C GLU A 89 31.27 9.37 5.95
N ARG A 90 32.24 8.57 6.36
CA ARG A 90 33.26 8.02 5.48
C ARG A 90 32.60 7.23 4.35
N TYR A 91 33.07 7.47 3.12
CA TYR A 91 32.54 6.87 1.86
C TYR A 91 31.13 7.28 1.46
N ARG A 92 30.43 8.13 2.17
CA ARG A 92 29.12 8.62 1.77
C ARG A 92 29.24 9.51 0.53
N ARG A 93 28.49 9.16 -0.52
CA ARG A 93 28.49 9.89 -1.80
C ARG A 93 27.26 10.80 -1.96
N ARG A 94 26.28 10.66 -1.08
CA ARG A 94 25.01 11.42 -1.10
C ARG A 94 24.62 11.83 0.28
N GLU A 95 23.96 12.96 0.38
CA GLU A 95 23.28 13.41 1.59
C GLU A 95 22.13 12.46 1.95
N SER A 96 21.80 12.31 3.24
CA SER A 96 20.72 11.42 3.71
C SER A 96 19.38 11.75 3.08
N SER A 97 19.05 13.03 3.00
CA SER A 97 17.82 13.54 2.42
C SER A 97 17.67 13.17 0.93
N VAL A 98 18.79 13.11 0.18
CA VAL A 98 18.80 12.63 -1.21
C VAL A 98 18.52 11.12 -1.26
N GLU A 99 19.17 10.32 -0.40
CA GLU A 99 18.92 8.87 -0.34
C GLU A 99 17.49 8.57 0.06
N GLU A 100 16.96 9.24 1.07
CA GLU A 100 15.57 9.14 1.52
C GLU A 100 14.58 9.51 0.40
N THR A 101 14.85 10.58 -0.33
CA THR A 101 14.02 10.99 -1.48
C THR A 101 14.01 9.94 -2.58
N LEU A 102 15.16 9.34 -2.90
CA LEU A 102 15.25 8.25 -3.88
C LEU A 102 14.45 7.01 -3.44
N ILE A 103 14.54 6.66 -2.16
CA ILE A 103 13.77 5.56 -1.57
C ILE A 103 12.28 5.87 -1.65
N GLU A 104 11.85 7.08 -1.26
CA GLU A 104 10.45 7.49 -1.32
C GLU A 104 9.90 7.50 -2.76
N MET A 105 10.68 7.95 -3.74
CA MET A 105 10.30 7.86 -5.15
C MET A 105 10.01 6.41 -5.56
N TYR A 106 10.87 5.48 -5.16
CA TYR A 106 10.68 4.05 -5.44
C TYR A 106 9.43 3.50 -4.74
N LEU A 107 9.26 3.80 -3.45
CA LEU A 107 8.09 3.38 -2.67
C LEU A 107 6.79 3.97 -3.24
N ALA A 108 6.83 5.22 -3.72
CA ALA A 108 5.71 5.86 -4.42
C ALA A 108 5.39 5.22 -5.77
N GLY A 109 6.29 4.36 -6.28
CA GLY A 109 6.04 3.59 -7.50
C GLY A 109 6.66 4.20 -8.76
N VAL A 110 7.64 5.09 -8.63
CA VAL A 110 8.43 5.58 -9.77
C VAL A 110 9.34 4.45 -10.26
N SER A 111 9.42 4.22 -11.56
CA SER A 111 10.32 3.21 -12.11
C SER A 111 11.79 3.62 -11.93
N VAL A 112 12.70 2.64 -11.81
CA VAL A 112 14.13 2.89 -11.63
C VAL A 112 14.68 3.85 -12.72
N ARG A 113 14.35 3.61 -14.00
CA ARG A 113 14.75 4.49 -15.11
C ARG A 113 14.24 5.92 -14.94
N ARG A 114 12.99 6.07 -14.48
CA ARG A 114 12.43 7.40 -14.25
C ARG A 114 13.06 8.09 -13.05
N VAL A 115 13.50 7.34 -12.03
CA VAL A 115 14.28 7.89 -10.90
C VAL A 115 15.62 8.43 -11.38
N GLU A 116 16.29 7.76 -12.32
CA GLU A 116 17.54 8.26 -12.94
C GLU A 116 17.32 9.62 -13.61
N ASP A 117 16.28 9.75 -14.46
CA ASP A 117 15.93 11.00 -15.14
C ASP A 117 15.58 12.12 -14.14
N ILE A 118 14.80 11.80 -13.12
CA ILE A 118 14.40 12.76 -12.08
C ILE A 118 15.62 13.20 -11.26
N SER A 119 16.52 12.30 -10.90
CA SER A 119 17.73 12.62 -10.14
C SER A 119 18.65 13.59 -10.92
N GLU A 120 18.79 13.37 -12.23
CA GLU A 120 19.53 14.27 -13.10
C GLU A 120 18.89 15.67 -13.17
N ALA A 121 17.56 15.73 -13.31
CA ALA A 121 16.83 17.00 -13.37
C ALA A 121 16.88 17.79 -12.05
N LEU A 122 16.80 17.10 -10.90
CA LEU A 122 16.78 17.74 -9.59
C LEU A 122 18.18 18.14 -9.11
N TRP A 123 19.15 17.25 -9.22
CA TRP A 123 20.46 17.38 -8.57
C TRP A 123 21.63 17.49 -9.55
N GLY A 124 21.36 17.42 -10.87
CA GLY A 124 22.41 17.50 -11.91
C GLY A 124 23.32 16.27 -11.95
N SER A 125 22.96 15.18 -11.25
CA SER A 125 23.71 13.93 -11.23
C SER A 125 22.79 12.73 -11.46
N ARG A 126 23.16 11.86 -12.38
CA ARG A 126 22.42 10.64 -12.68
C ARG A 126 22.76 9.55 -11.64
N VAL A 127 21.75 9.02 -11.01
CA VAL A 127 21.92 7.91 -10.06
C VAL A 127 21.75 6.59 -10.81
N SER A 128 22.76 5.72 -10.79
CA SER A 128 22.72 4.45 -11.53
C SER A 128 21.65 3.48 -10.99
N ALA A 129 21.15 2.61 -11.87
CA ALA A 129 20.18 1.56 -11.51
C ALA A 129 20.67 0.65 -10.38
N SER A 130 21.98 0.33 -10.35
CA SER A 130 22.58 -0.45 -9.24
C SER A 130 22.48 0.28 -7.91
N THR A 131 22.77 1.58 -7.89
CA THR A 131 22.61 2.39 -6.65
C THR A 131 21.18 2.41 -6.16
N ILE A 132 20.19 2.54 -7.06
CA ILE A 132 18.78 2.51 -6.69
C ILE A 132 18.42 1.13 -6.15
N SER A 133 18.97 0.06 -6.71
CA SER A 133 18.78 -1.30 -6.21
C SER A 133 19.34 -1.47 -4.79
N ASP A 134 20.56 -0.95 -4.52
CA ASP A 134 21.17 -1.00 -3.18
C ASP A 134 20.36 -0.19 -2.15
N LEU A 135 19.86 0.99 -2.54
CA LEU A 135 18.96 1.79 -1.69
C LEU A 135 17.63 1.09 -1.42
N ASN A 136 17.09 0.36 -2.40
CA ASN A 136 15.89 -0.44 -2.21
C ASN A 136 16.10 -1.56 -1.20
N GLN A 137 17.29 -2.19 -1.17
CA GLN A 137 17.60 -3.20 -0.15
C GLN A 137 17.62 -2.58 1.27
N LYS A 138 18.13 -1.36 1.42
CA LYS A 138 18.03 -0.63 2.70
C LYS A 138 16.56 -0.37 3.07
N ALA A 139 15.73 -0.01 2.11
CA ALA A 139 14.29 0.21 2.33
C ALA A 139 13.55 -1.07 2.76
N TYR A 140 14.04 -2.25 2.37
CA TYR A 140 13.41 -3.53 2.73
C TYR A 140 13.36 -3.75 4.25
N VAL A 141 14.32 -3.24 5.02
CA VAL A 141 14.30 -3.32 6.48
C VAL A 141 13.04 -2.64 7.02
N HIS A 142 12.77 -1.41 6.59
CA HIS A 142 11.57 -0.66 7.02
C HIS A 142 10.26 -1.26 6.51
N ILE A 143 10.30 -1.89 5.33
CA ILE A 143 9.14 -2.59 4.78
C ILE A 143 8.85 -3.84 5.60
N GLU A 144 9.89 -4.60 5.98
CA GLU A 144 9.76 -5.79 6.82
C GLU A 144 9.29 -5.43 8.24
N GLU A 145 9.79 -4.36 8.84
CA GLU A 145 9.29 -3.85 10.12
C GLU A 145 7.79 -3.53 10.05
N TRP A 146 7.37 -2.80 9.00
CA TRP A 146 5.96 -2.50 8.78
C TRP A 146 5.13 -3.76 8.55
N ARG A 147 5.63 -4.72 7.78
CA ARG A 147 4.95 -5.97 7.47
C ARG A 147 4.77 -6.84 8.72
N ASN A 148 5.80 -6.89 9.58
CA ASN A 148 5.83 -7.72 10.79
C ASN A 148 5.36 -6.98 12.05
N ARG A 149 4.84 -5.75 11.94
CA ARG A 149 4.35 -5.00 13.10
C ARG A 149 3.27 -5.78 13.85
N LYS A 150 3.21 -5.61 15.16
CA LYS A 150 2.12 -6.15 15.97
C LYS A 150 0.79 -5.53 15.56
N LEU A 151 -0.24 -6.35 15.49
CA LEU A 151 -1.62 -5.92 15.30
C LEU A 151 -2.21 -5.65 16.69
N SER A 152 -2.96 -4.55 16.80
CA SER A 152 -3.58 -4.13 18.07
C SER A 152 -5.09 -4.02 17.90
N GLY A 153 -5.83 -4.48 18.90
CA GLY A 153 -7.29 -4.49 18.86
C GLY A 153 -7.87 -5.73 18.18
N LYS A 154 -9.18 -5.72 18.01
CA LYS A 154 -9.93 -6.80 17.36
C LYS A 154 -10.31 -6.42 15.95
N TYR A 155 -10.32 -7.42 15.09
CA TYR A 155 -10.65 -7.27 13.66
C TYR A 155 -11.85 -8.16 13.30
N PRO A 156 -13.09 -7.72 13.55
CA PRO A 156 -14.28 -8.55 13.31
C PRO A 156 -14.45 -8.99 11.86
N TYR A 157 -13.95 -8.22 10.90
CA TYR A 157 -14.01 -8.56 9.48
C TYR A 157 -12.62 -8.56 8.86
N VAL A 158 -12.32 -9.63 8.13
CA VAL A 158 -11.03 -9.78 7.41
C VAL A 158 -11.33 -10.12 5.95
N TYR A 159 -10.72 -9.38 5.03
CA TYR A 159 -10.75 -9.66 3.61
C TYR A 159 -9.42 -10.27 3.20
N VAL A 160 -9.47 -11.35 2.44
CA VAL A 160 -8.28 -12.05 1.96
C VAL A 160 -8.36 -12.30 0.45
N ASP A 161 -7.20 -12.23 -0.22
CA ASP A 161 -7.09 -12.51 -1.66
C ASP A 161 -5.65 -12.85 -2.04
N GLY A 162 -5.46 -13.55 -3.15
CA GLY A 162 -4.18 -13.88 -3.74
C GLY A 162 -3.91 -13.09 -5.03
N ILE A 163 -2.68 -12.63 -5.21
CA ILE A 163 -2.23 -11.96 -6.42
C ILE A 163 -1.12 -12.78 -7.06
N TYR A 164 -1.29 -13.17 -8.32
CA TYR A 164 -0.25 -13.85 -9.08
C TYR A 164 0.65 -12.85 -9.81
N LEU A 165 1.95 -12.97 -9.59
CA LEU A 165 3.00 -12.22 -10.27
C LEU A 165 3.94 -13.20 -10.98
N LYS A 166 4.61 -12.75 -12.05
CA LYS A 166 5.57 -13.55 -12.79
C LYS A 166 6.98 -13.37 -12.22
N ARG A 167 7.67 -14.46 -11.94
CA ARG A 167 9.10 -14.47 -11.67
C ARG A 167 9.85 -15.22 -12.78
N ASN A 168 11.10 -14.87 -12.97
CA ASN A 168 12.03 -15.60 -13.83
C ASN A 168 13.02 -16.34 -12.94
N TRP A 169 13.06 -17.66 -13.05
CA TRP A 169 14.01 -18.51 -12.33
C TRP A 169 14.74 -19.38 -13.34
N GLY A 170 16.06 -19.16 -13.49
CA GLY A 170 16.88 -19.98 -14.40
C GLY A 170 16.46 -19.95 -15.88
N GLY A 171 15.75 -18.91 -16.32
CA GLY A 171 15.20 -18.79 -17.67
C GLY A 171 13.75 -19.28 -17.82
N GLU A 172 13.18 -19.90 -16.78
CA GLU A 172 11.77 -20.31 -16.76
C GLU A 172 10.91 -19.28 -16.02
N PHE A 173 9.67 -19.10 -16.52
CA PHE A 173 8.70 -18.18 -15.92
C PHE A 173 7.75 -18.95 -15.01
N GLU A 174 7.78 -18.63 -13.74
CA GLU A 174 6.86 -19.16 -12.75
C GLU A 174 5.94 -18.08 -12.19
N ASN A 175 4.79 -18.48 -11.66
CA ASN A 175 3.91 -17.60 -10.93
C ASN A 175 4.25 -17.61 -9.44
N VAL A 176 4.47 -16.42 -8.87
CA VAL A 176 4.53 -16.22 -7.43
C VAL A 176 3.17 -15.72 -6.97
N SER A 177 2.59 -16.36 -5.97
CA SER A 177 1.38 -15.88 -5.30
C SER A 177 1.77 -14.96 -4.14
N ILE A 178 1.17 -13.79 -4.08
CA ILE A 178 1.26 -12.91 -2.92
C ILE A 178 -0.11 -12.86 -2.27
N LEU A 179 -0.20 -13.37 -1.05
CA LEU A 179 -1.40 -13.36 -0.24
C LEU A 179 -1.51 -12.02 0.48
N VAL A 180 -2.68 -11.40 0.47
CA VAL A 180 -2.93 -10.09 1.07
C VAL A 180 -4.14 -10.18 1.99
N ALA A 181 -4.06 -9.53 3.16
CA ALA A 181 -5.18 -9.41 4.10
C ALA A 181 -5.42 -7.95 4.50
N ILE A 182 -6.69 -7.57 4.52
CA ILE A 182 -7.19 -6.29 5.01
C ILE A 182 -8.15 -6.57 6.15
N GLY A 183 -7.87 -6.05 7.35
CA GLY A 183 -8.74 -6.11 8.51
C GLY A 183 -9.65 -4.88 8.60
N VAL A 184 -10.76 -5.04 9.29
CA VAL A 184 -11.61 -3.94 9.77
C VAL A 184 -11.55 -3.98 11.29
N ASP A 185 -11.09 -2.90 11.89
CA ASP A 185 -10.99 -2.78 13.35
C ASP A 185 -12.36 -2.53 14.03
N GLU A 186 -12.34 -2.41 15.37
CA GLU A 186 -13.54 -2.19 16.17
C GLU A 186 -14.22 -0.84 15.88
N ASP A 187 -13.46 0.15 15.41
CA ASP A 187 -13.94 1.48 15.04
C ASP A 187 -14.46 1.54 13.60
N GLY A 188 -14.34 0.46 12.84
CA GLY A 188 -14.82 0.33 11.46
C GLY A 188 -13.82 0.79 10.41
N TYR A 189 -12.57 1.09 10.79
CA TYR A 189 -11.54 1.44 9.84
C TYR A 189 -10.91 0.21 9.21
N ARG A 190 -10.47 0.37 7.97
CA ARG A 190 -9.74 -0.66 7.25
C ARG A 190 -8.25 -0.48 7.43
N GLU A 191 -7.58 -1.57 7.71
CA GLU A 191 -6.13 -1.62 7.80
C GLU A 191 -5.58 -2.78 6.97
N ILE A 192 -4.46 -2.56 6.28
CA ILE A 192 -3.71 -3.64 5.64
C ILE A 192 -2.96 -4.38 6.75
N ILE A 193 -3.46 -5.55 7.12
CA ILE A 193 -2.93 -6.33 8.25
C ILE A 193 -1.80 -7.27 7.84
N GLY A 194 -1.65 -7.59 6.55
CA GLY A 194 -0.54 -8.42 6.11
C GLY A 194 -0.47 -8.65 4.62
N ALA A 195 0.75 -8.97 4.17
CA ALA A 195 1.04 -9.56 2.88
C ALA A 195 2.19 -10.57 3.04
N ALA A 196 2.09 -11.72 2.39
CA ALA A 196 3.11 -12.76 2.42
C ALA A 196 3.22 -13.47 1.07
N GLU A 197 4.38 -14.05 0.79
CA GLU A 197 4.57 -14.91 -0.36
C GLU A 197 3.91 -16.29 -0.07
N GLY A 198 3.12 -16.77 -1.01
CA GLY A 198 2.65 -18.15 -1.07
C GLY A 198 3.25 -18.85 -2.28
N MET A 199 3.66 -20.09 -2.14
CA MET A 199 4.18 -20.83 -3.30
C MET A 199 3.09 -21.06 -4.34
N LYS A 200 1.87 -21.36 -3.88
CA LYS A 200 0.61 -21.48 -4.65
C LYS A 200 -0.53 -21.05 -3.73
N GLU A 201 -1.74 -20.92 -4.26
CA GLU A 201 -2.95 -20.79 -3.41
C GLU A 201 -3.37 -22.16 -2.86
N ASP A 202 -2.42 -22.88 -2.27
CA ASP A 202 -2.67 -24.16 -1.62
C ASP A 202 -3.06 -23.97 -0.13
N SER A 203 -3.53 -25.03 0.49
CA SER A 203 -4.00 -25.00 1.88
C SER A 203 -2.89 -24.63 2.86
N GLU A 204 -1.66 -25.05 2.59
CA GLU A 204 -0.52 -24.83 3.47
C GLU A 204 -0.08 -23.36 3.43
N SER A 205 0.02 -22.75 2.26
CA SER A 205 0.34 -21.32 2.11
C SER A 205 -0.68 -20.44 2.82
N TRP A 206 -1.98 -20.72 2.67
CA TRP A 206 -3.04 -20.02 3.38
C TRP A 206 -2.98 -20.24 4.89
N LYS A 207 -2.74 -21.46 5.34
CA LYS A 207 -2.61 -21.79 6.76
C LYS A 207 -1.44 -21.01 7.39
N ASN A 208 -0.26 -21.09 6.79
CA ASN A 208 0.93 -20.40 7.27
C ASN A 208 0.70 -18.88 7.32
N PHE A 209 0.02 -18.30 6.32
CA PHE A 209 -0.33 -16.89 6.28
C PHE A 209 -1.28 -16.51 7.43
N LEU A 210 -2.34 -17.27 7.66
CA LEU A 210 -3.31 -17.00 8.72
C LEU A 210 -2.72 -17.22 10.12
N VAL A 211 -1.87 -18.23 10.32
CA VAL A 211 -1.12 -18.46 11.56
C VAL A 211 -0.20 -17.29 11.85
N TRP A 212 0.58 -16.84 10.85
CA TRP A 212 1.45 -15.68 10.99
C TRP A 212 0.67 -14.39 11.36
N LEU A 213 -0.51 -14.18 10.79
CA LEU A 213 -1.37 -13.04 11.19
C LEU A 213 -1.83 -13.16 12.64
N LYS A 214 -2.20 -14.38 13.09
CA LYS A 214 -2.63 -14.66 14.46
C LYS A 214 -1.49 -14.45 15.48
N GLU A 215 -0.29 -14.91 15.17
CA GLU A 215 0.91 -14.70 15.98
C GLU A 215 1.27 -13.22 16.13
N ARG A 216 0.96 -12.40 15.13
CA ARG A 216 1.13 -10.94 15.18
C ARG A 216 0.01 -10.21 15.94
N GLY A 217 -0.99 -10.92 16.42
CA GLY A 217 -2.07 -10.37 17.24
C GLY A 217 -3.41 -10.18 16.50
N LEU A 218 -3.62 -10.84 15.35
CA LEU A 218 -4.95 -10.86 14.73
C LEU A 218 -5.93 -11.63 15.61
N ASP A 219 -6.89 -10.92 16.19
CA ASP A 219 -7.89 -11.46 17.12
C ASP A 219 -9.30 -10.94 16.80
N GLY A 220 -10.32 -11.59 17.42
CA GLY A 220 -11.72 -11.19 17.33
C GLY A 220 -12.37 -11.39 15.97
N VAL A 221 -11.79 -12.20 15.09
CA VAL A 221 -12.29 -12.44 13.73
C VAL A 221 -13.64 -13.16 13.75
N LYS A 222 -14.66 -12.53 13.19
CA LYS A 222 -16.03 -13.06 13.06
C LYS A 222 -16.37 -13.50 11.66
N LEU A 223 -15.80 -12.83 10.65
CA LEU A 223 -16.05 -13.10 9.23
C LEU A 223 -14.79 -12.93 8.41
N ILE A 224 -14.49 -13.94 7.58
CA ILE A 224 -13.45 -13.86 6.55
C ILE A 224 -14.13 -13.84 5.19
N VAL A 225 -13.81 -12.82 4.38
CA VAL A 225 -14.36 -12.59 3.04
C VAL A 225 -13.28 -12.86 1.99
N GLY A 226 -13.54 -13.78 1.07
CA GLY A 226 -12.58 -14.10 0.01
C GLY A 226 -13.22 -14.71 -1.22
N ASP A 227 -12.40 -15.09 -2.21
CA ASP A 227 -12.86 -15.96 -3.31
C ASP A 227 -12.86 -17.43 -2.86
N LYS A 228 -13.64 -18.28 -3.53
CA LYS A 228 -13.67 -19.70 -3.21
C LYS A 228 -12.39 -20.38 -3.70
N CYS A 229 -11.47 -20.55 -2.79
CA CYS A 229 -10.30 -21.42 -2.90
C CYS A 229 -10.42 -22.50 -1.82
N LEU A 230 -10.38 -23.78 -2.20
CA LEU A 230 -10.54 -24.88 -1.24
C LEU A 230 -9.47 -24.83 -0.15
N GLY A 231 -8.22 -24.52 -0.53
CA GLY A 231 -7.10 -24.38 0.41
C GLY A 231 -7.35 -23.28 1.45
N MET A 232 -7.87 -22.12 1.03
CA MET A 232 -8.20 -21.03 1.95
C MET A 232 -9.35 -21.41 2.90
N CYS A 233 -10.43 -22.03 2.40
CA CYS A 233 -11.56 -22.44 3.24
C CYS A 233 -11.12 -23.43 4.33
N ASN A 234 -10.27 -24.40 4.00
CA ASN A 234 -9.72 -25.34 4.96
C ASN A 234 -8.83 -24.65 6.00
N ALA A 235 -7.95 -23.76 5.55
CA ALA A 235 -7.08 -22.98 6.45
C ALA A 235 -7.86 -22.09 7.41
N VAL A 236 -8.94 -21.45 6.94
CA VAL A 236 -9.83 -20.63 7.78
C VAL A 236 -10.50 -21.49 8.86
N ALA A 237 -11.04 -22.64 8.50
CA ALA A 237 -11.69 -23.55 9.45
C ALA A 237 -10.72 -24.07 10.53
N GLU A 238 -9.45 -24.26 10.17
CA GLU A 238 -8.43 -24.75 11.10
C GLU A 238 -7.90 -23.63 12.03
N VAL A 239 -7.58 -22.44 11.50
CA VAL A 239 -6.90 -21.38 12.25
C VAL A 239 -7.91 -20.49 13.00
N PHE A 240 -9.08 -20.25 12.44
CA PHE A 240 -10.17 -19.45 12.99
C PHE A 240 -11.51 -20.20 12.98
N PRO A 241 -11.68 -21.27 13.76
CA PRO A 241 -12.86 -22.13 13.74
C PRO A 241 -14.17 -21.42 14.08
N GLU A 242 -14.08 -20.32 14.84
CA GLU A 242 -15.25 -19.48 15.19
C GLU A 242 -15.64 -18.47 14.10
N ALA A 243 -14.73 -18.20 13.15
CA ALA A 243 -14.98 -17.25 12.09
C ALA A 243 -15.83 -17.88 10.98
N LYS A 244 -16.86 -17.16 10.54
CA LYS A 244 -17.64 -17.55 9.39
C LYS A 244 -16.90 -17.18 8.10
N TYR A 245 -17.07 -17.98 7.06
CA TYR A 245 -16.56 -17.68 5.73
C TYR A 245 -17.65 -17.10 4.84
N GLN A 246 -17.35 -16.01 4.15
CA GLN A 246 -18.19 -15.37 3.13
C GLN A 246 -17.52 -15.44 1.77
N ARG A 247 -18.13 -16.13 0.84
CA ARG A 247 -17.69 -16.10 -0.55
C ARG A 247 -18.07 -14.77 -1.19
N CYS A 248 -17.13 -14.12 -1.86
CA CYS A 248 -17.36 -12.88 -2.60
C CYS A 248 -18.47 -13.07 -3.66
N THR A 249 -19.56 -12.30 -3.56
CA THR A 249 -20.69 -12.40 -4.50
C THR A 249 -20.30 -12.05 -5.94
N VAL A 250 -19.30 -11.17 -6.14
CA VAL A 250 -18.82 -10.80 -7.48
C VAL A 250 -18.10 -11.97 -8.16
N HIS A 251 -17.23 -12.67 -7.42
CA HIS A 251 -16.55 -13.87 -7.93
C HIS A 251 -17.53 -15.01 -8.17
N PHE A 252 -18.51 -15.19 -7.29
CA PHE A 252 -19.59 -16.12 -7.51
C PHE A 252 -20.34 -15.84 -8.81
N TYR A 253 -20.71 -14.56 -9.07
CA TYR A 253 -21.38 -14.18 -10.33
C TYR A 253 -20.49 -14.48 -11.55
N ARG A 254 -19.21 -14.13 -11.49
CA ARG A 254 -18.25 -14.44 -12.58
C ARG A 254 -18.20 -15.95 -12.84
N ASN A 255 -18.26 -16.76 -11.79
CA ASN A 255 -18.26 -18.21 -11.91
C ASN A 255 -19.54 -18.74 -12.60
N VAL A 256 -20.72 -18.20 -12.28
CA VAL A 256 -21.98 -18.53 -13.00
C VAL A 256 -21.91 -18.02 -14.45
N PHE A 257 -21.37 -16.82 -14.68
CA PHE A 257 -21.24 -16.27 -16.03
C PHE A 257 -20.29 -17.06 -16.94
N SER A 258 -19.28 -17.75 -16.39
CA SER A 258 -18.34 -18.54 -17.18
C SER A 258 -18.99 -19.68 -17.95
N VAL A 259 -20.18 -20.14 -17.52
CA VAL A 259 -20.98 -21.19 -18.17
C VAL A 259 -22.28 -20.66 -18.79
N THR A 260 -22.45 -19.31 -18.80
CA THR A 260 -23.66 -18.67 -19.32
C THR A 260 -23.40 -18.10 -20.71
N PRO A 261 -24.19 -18.46 -21.75
CA PRO A 261 -24.06 -17.86 -23.06
C PRO A 261 -24.30 -16.35 -23.06
N ARG A 262 -23.55 -15.60 -23.89
CA ARG A 262 -23.59 -14.13 -23.93
C ARG A 262 -25.00 -13.55 -24.08
N LYS A 263 -25.86 -14.19 -24.86
CA LYS A 263 -27.25 -13.77 -25.08
C LYS A 263 -28.10 -13.72 -23.81
N HIS A 264 -27.84 -14.58 -22.85
CA HIS A 264 -28.57 -14.68 -21.57
C HIS A 264 -27.91 -13.90 -20.41
N MET A 265 -26.71 -13.34 -20.62
CA MET A 265 -25.92 -12.72 -19.58
C MET A 265 -26.66 -11.62 -18.80
N ARG A 266 -27.39 -10.75 -19.49
CA ARG A 266 -28.16 -9.65 -18.88
C ARG A 266 -29.28 -10.17 -17.97
N GLU A 267 -29.98 -11.21 -18.41
CA GLU A 267 -31.09 -11.81 -17.69
C GLU A 267 -30.57 -12.53 -16.44
N VAL A 268 -29.55 -13.38 -16.59
CA VAL A 268 -28.91 -14.09 -15.47
C VAL A 268 -28.34 -13.08 -14.46
N THR A 269 -27.74 -11.98 -14.91
CA THR A 269 -27.25 -10.93 -13.99
C THR A 269 -28.38 -10.36 -13.11
N ARG A 270 -29.55 -10.10 -13.70
CA ARG A 270 -30.73 -9.61 -12.94
C ARG A 270 -31.22 -10.64 -11.94
N MET A 271 -31.27 -11.91 -12.34
CA MET A 271 -31.66 -13.01 -11.47
C MET A 271 -30.72 -13.15 -10.28
N LEU A 272 -29.39 -13.20 -10.48
CA LEU A 272 -28.43 -13.32 -9.39
C LEU A 272 -28.46 -12.12 -8.45
N LYS A 273 -28.62 -10.90 -8.96
CA LYS A 273 -28.78 -9.70 -8.13
C LYS A 273 -30.06 -9.76 -7.28
N ALA A 274 -31.15 -10.34 -7.82
CA ALA A 274 -32.40 -10.48 -7.09
C ALA A 274 -32.28 -11.41 -5.87
N ILE A 275 -31.39 -12.44 -5.90
CA ILE A 275 -31.12 -13.28 -4.73
C ILE A 275 -30.53 -12.44 -3.59
N HIS A 276 -29.52 -11.63 -3.90
CA HIS A 276 -28.79 -10.84 -2.89
C HIS A 276 -29.47 -9.50 -2.55
N ALA A 277 -30.64 -9.25 -3.10
CA ALA A 277 -31.50 -8.10 -2.77
C ALA A 277 -32.62 -8.45 -1.80
N GLN A 278 -32.69 -9.70 -1.33
CA GLN A 278 -33.72 -10.14 -0.38
C GLN A 278 -33.42 -9.60 1.02
N GLU A 279 -34.47 -9.49 1.83
CA GLU A 279 -34.45 -8.95 3.18
C GLU A 279 -34.02 -9.95 4.26
N SER A 280 -34.05 -11.25 3.93
CA SER A 280 -33.63 -12.32 4.85
C SER A 280 -32.94 -13.45 4.10
N LYS A 281 -32.17 -14.23 4.86
CA LYS A 281 -31.44 -15.41 4.35
C LYS A 281 -32.38 -16.48 3.81
N GLU A 282 -33.52 -16.67 4.46
CA GLU A 282 -34.57 -17.62 4.06
C GLU A 282 -35.22 -17.18 2.74
N ALA A 283 -35.56 -15.89 2.59
CA ALA A 283 -36.08 -15.35 1.36
C ALA A 283 -35.05 -15.46 0.19
N ALA A 284 -33.78 -15.21 0.50
CA ALA A 284 -32.70 -15.37 -0.46
C ALA A 284 -32.52 -16.81 -0.93
N ARG A 285 -32.60 -17.80 -0.01
CA ARG A 285 -32.58 -19.23 -0.33
C ARG A 285 -33.75 -19.65 -1.21
N LYS A 286 -34.98 -19.22 -0.84
CA LYS A 286 -36.17 -19.47 -1.66
C LYS A 286 -35.97 -18.89 -3.07
N LYS A 287 -35.56 -17.63 -3.15
CA LYS A 287 -35.31 -16.97 -4.43
C LYS A 287 -34.23 -17.66 -5.27
N ALA A 288 -33.20 -18.22 -4.63
CA ALA A 288 -32.16 -18.97 -5.32
C ALA A 288 -32.70 -20.26 -5.96
N ARG A 289 -33.57 -20.98 -5.25
CA ARG A 289 -34.24 -22.19 -5.79
C ARG A 289 -35.11 -21.84 -6.99
N ASP A 290 -35.97 -20.81 -6.87
CA ASP A 290 -36.84 -20.35 -7.97
C ASP A 290 -36.01 -19.98 -9.21
N ILE A 291 -34.85 -19.34 -9.01
CA ILE A 291 -33.94 -18.96 -10.07
C ILE A 291 -33.25 -20.16 -10.69
N ALA A 292 -32.82 -21.15 -9.89
CA ALA A 292 -32.24 -22.37 -10.40
C ALA A 292 -33.21 -23.14 -11.30
N GLU A 293 -34.49 -23.25 -10.90
CA GLU A 293 -35.55 -23.85 -11.72
C GLU A 293 -35.77 -23.06 -13.03
N LYS A 294 -35.79 -21.73 -12.96
CA LYS A 294 -35.91 -20.86 -14.14
C LYS A 294 -34.71 -21.05 -15.09
N LEU A 295 -33.49 -21.14 -14.56
CA LEU A 295 -32.28 -21.41 -15.37
C LEU A 295 -32.37 -22.76 -16.07
N ARG A 296 -32.91 -23.79 -15.41
CA ARG A 296 -33.17 -25.11 -16.05
C ARG A 296 -34.20 -25.02 -17.16
N SER A 297 -35.30 -24.28 -16.96
CA SER A 297 -36.30 -24.06 -18.01
C SER A 297 -35.73 -23.35 -19.25
N MET A 298 -34.69 -22.51 -19.05
CA MET A 298 -33.93 -21.86 -20.09
C MET A 298 -32.82 -22.74 -20.70
N ARG A 299 -32.74 -24.01 -20.31
CA ARG A 299 -31.68 -24.96 -20.71
C ARG A 299 -30.26 -24.55 -20.28
N LEU A 300 -30.15 -23.79 -19.18
CA LEU A 300 -28.89 -23.35 -18.58
C LEU A 300 -28.55 -24.23 -17.35
N ASN A 301 -28.47 -25.53 -17.52
CA ASN A 301 -28.32 -26.51 -16.42
C ASN A 301 -27.04 -26.30 -15.62
N GLU A 302 -25.91 -26.03 -16.30
CA GLU A 302 -24.64 -25.77 -15.62
C GLU A 302 -24.68 -24.50 -14.76
N ALA A 303 -25.37 -23.45 -15.24
CA ALA A 303 -25.55 -22.24 -14.46
C ALA A 303 -26.45 -22.48 -13.23
N ALA A 304 -27.53 -23.27 -13.40
CA ALA A 304 -28.41 -23.66 -12.30
C ALA A 304 -27.63 -24.44 -11.23
N LYS A 305 -26.84 -25.45 -11.63
CA LYS A 305 -25.99 -26.23 -10.73
C LYS A 305 -25.01 -25.35 -9.96
N LYS A 306 -24.30 -24.41 -10.63
CA LYS A 306 -23.39 -23.48 -9.94
C LYS A 306 -24.09 -22.58 -8.93
N VAL A 307 -25.36 -22.21 -9.20
CA VAL A 307 -26.15 -21.44 -8.24
C VAL A 307 -26.48 -22.30 -7.01
N GLU A 308 -26.97 -23.51 -7.19
CA GLU A 308 -27.32 -24.42 -6.11
C GLU A 308 -26.12 -24.77 -5.22
N ASP A 309 -24.97 -25.15 -5.85
CA ASP A 309 -23.77 -25.59 -5.16
C ASP A 309 -23.05 -24.47 -4.40
N GLY A 310 -23.28 -23.21 -4.79
CA GLY A 310 -22.47 -22.09 -4.27
C GLY A 310 -23.22 -21.01 -3.53
N ILE A 311 -24.55 -21.05 -3.50
CA ILE A 311 -25.34 -19.92 -2.96
C ILE A 311 -25.18 -19.74 -1.45
N GLU A 312 -25.15 -20.82 -0.67
CA GLU A 312 -25.08 -20.77 0.79
C GLU A 312 -23.86 -19.98 1.28
N GLU A 313 -22.69 -20.23 0.68
CA GLU A 313 -21.45 -19.55 1.02
C GLU A 313 -21.49 -18.05 0.71
N THR A 314 -22.41 -17.61 -0.18
CA THR A 314 -22.57 -16.21 -0.57
C THR A 314 -23.56 -15.46 0.30
N LEU A 315 -24.34 -16.15 1.14
CA LEU A 315 -25.37 -15.59 2.01
C LEU A 315 -24.94 -15.46 3.46
N THR A 316 -23.70 -15.81 3.81
CA THR A 316 -23.17 -15.74 5.19
C THR A 316 -23.20 -14.33 5.74
N TYR A 317 -23.04 -13.30 4.90
CA TYR A 317 -23.10 -11.89 5.32
C TYR A 317 -24.45 -11.51 5.94
N MET A 318 -25.54 -12.24 5.63
CA MET A 318 -26.87 -11.98 6.17
C MET A 318 -26.99 -12.37 7.65
N ASP A 319 -26.03 -13.12 8.20
CA ASP A 319 -25.95 -13.41 9.64
C ASP A 319 -25.44 -12.22 10.46
N PHE A 320 -25.06 -11.14 9.82
CA PHE A 320 -24.51 -9.91 10.40
C PHE A 320 -25.47 -8.74 10.23
N PRO A 321 -25.27 -7.61 10.94
CA PRO A 321 -26.15 -6.45 10.83
C PRO A 321 -26.34 -5.95 9.40
N SER A 322 -27.57 -5.66 9.03
CA SER A 322 -27.95 -5.29 7.66
C SER A 322 -27.22 -4.05 7.11
N GLN A 323 -26.83 -3.12 8.00
CA GLN A 323 -26.03 -1.94 7.65
C GLN A 323 -24.66 -2.31 7.07
N HIS A 324 -24.11 -3.49 7.40
CA HIS A 324 -22.82 -3.98 6.97
C HIS A 324 -22.87 -4.76 5.64
N TRP A 325 -24.02 -5.32 5.27
CA TRP A 325 -24.19 -6.25 4.16
C TRP A 325 -23.56 -5.80 2.86
N LEU A 326 -23.75 -4.55 2.47
CA LEU A 326 -23.20 -4.01 1.22
C LEU A 326 -21.65 -4.00 1.20
N LYS A 327 -21.05 -3.96 2.37
CA LYS A 327 -19.59 -3.86 2.53
C LYS A 327 -18.94 -5.24 2.64
N ILE A 328 -19.57 -6.16 3.38
CA ILE A 328 -18.99 -7.46 3.71
C ILE A 328 -19.36 -8.59 2.76
N ARG A 329 -20.31 -8.39 1.83
CA ARG A 329 -20.68 -9.41 0.83
C ARG A 329 -19.73 -9.52 -0.36
N THR A 330 -18.82 -8.55 -0.52
CA THR A 330 -17.90 -8.49 -1.67
C THR A 330 -16.46 -8.22 -1.24
N ASN A 331 -15.50 -8.69 -2.02
CA ASN A 331 -14.08 -8.44 -1.83
C ASN A 331 -13.57 -7.20 -2.61
N ASN A 332 -14.45 -6.26 -2.94
CA ASN A 332 -14.13 -5.08 -3.76
C ASN A 332 -12.99 -4.22 -3.19
N VAL A 333 -12.79 -4.28 -1.88
CA VAL A 333 -11.72 -3.56 -1.16
C VAL A 333 -10.37 -4.03 -1.66
N ILE A 334 -10.13 -5.35 -1.59
CA ILE A 334 -8.88 -5.94 -2.07
C ILE A 334 -8.78 -5.85 -3.59
N GLU A 335 -9.86 -6.02 -4.34
CA GLU A 335 -9.84 -5.88 -5.81
C GLU A 335 -9.34 -4.48 -6.24
N ARG A 336 -9.71 -3.42 -5.49
CA ARG A 336 -9.18 -2.07 -5.72
C ARG A 336 -7.69 -2.00 -5.45
N MET A 337 -7.24 -2.57 -4.33
CA MET A 337 -5.83 -2.64 -3.96
C MET A 337 -5.03 -3.45 -4.98
N ASN A 338 -5.56 -4.59 -5.41
CA ASN A 338 -4.93 -5.44 -6.43
C ASN A 338 -4.75 -4.72 -7.77
N ARG A 339 -5.65 -3.81 -8.16
CA ARG A 339 -5.46 -2.96 -9.34
C ARG A 339 -4.27 -2.02 -9.20
N GLU A 340 -4.09 -1.42 -8.02
CA GLU A 340 -2.94 -0.56 -7.73
C GLU A 340 -1.62 -1.35 -7.72
N ILE A 341 -1.61 -2.52 -7.14
CA ILE A 341 -0.45 -3.43 -7.15
C ILE A 341 -0.12 -3.82 -8.60
N ARG A 342 -1.10 -4.30 -9.37
CA ARG A 342 -0.91 -4.71 -10.77
C ARG A 342 -0.44 -3.56 -11.66
N ARG A 343 -0.92 -2.35 -11.41
CA ARG A 343 -0.45 -1.16 -12.16
C ARG A 343 1.05 -0.97 -11.98
N ARG A 344 1.57 -1.19 -10.77
CA ARG A 344 2.98 -1.05 -10.46
C ARG A 344 3.82 -2.23 -10.93
N THR A 345 3.35 -3.46 -10.67
CA THR A 345 4.09 -4.67 -11.02
C THR A 345 4.20 -4.90 -12.53
N ARG A 346 3.21 -4.43 -13.32
CA ARG A 346 3.29 -4.45 -14.80
C ARG A 346 4.45 -3.64 -15.36
N VAL A 347 4.86 -2.56 -14.72
CA VAL A 347 6.00 -1.73 -15.14
C VAL A 347 7.31 -2.48 -14.96
N VAL A 348 7.41 -3.30 -13.91
CA VAL A 348 8.58 -4.14 -13.62
C VAL A 348 8.63 -5.35 -14.56
N GLY A 349 7.48 -5.92 -14.89
CA GLY A 349 7.34 -7.09 -15.76
C GLY A 349 7.55 -8.40 -15.00
N THR A 350 8.80 -8.85 -14.87
CA THR A 350 9.17 -10.08 -14.17
C THR A 350 10.12 -9.77 -13.01
N PHE A 351 10.00 -10.56 -11.94
CA PHE A 351 10.84 -10.42 -10.74
C PHE A 351 11.94 -11.49 -10.73
N PRO A 352 13.12 -11.19 -10.18
CA PRO A 352 14.18 -12.17 -10.04
C PRO A 352 13.82 -13.28 -9.04
N ASP A 353 13.07 -12.94 -7.99
CA ASP A 353 12.66 -13.83 -6.91
C ASP A 353 11.34 -13.39 -6.27
N GLY A 354 10.76 -14.26 -5.44
CA GLY A 354 9.50 -13.98 -4.73
C GLY A 354 9.65 -12.87 -3.68
N LYS A 355 10.81 -12.78 -3.03
CA LYS A 355 11.09 -11.73 -2.03
C LYS A 355 11.05 -10.33 -2.66
N SER A 356 11.67 -10.16 -3.82
CA SER A 356 11.63 -8.87 -4.56
C SER A 356 10.21 -8.51 -4.97
N ALA A 357 9.40 -9.49 -5.38
CA ALA A 357 7.99 -9.28 -5.69
C ALA A 357 7.20 -8.87 -4.44
N LEU A 358 7.39 -9.57 -3.32
CA LEU A 358 6.75 -9.28 -2.04
C LEU A 358 7.11 -7.88 -1.54
N MET A 359 8.40 -7.52 -1.57
CA MET A 359 8.86 -6.21 -1.10
C MET A 359 8.26 -5.07 -1.90
N LEU A 360 8.19 -5.18 -3.24
CA LEU A 360 7.53 -4.17 -4.07
C LEU A 360 6.04 -4.06 -3.78
N VAL A 361 5.36 -5.19 -3.59
CA VAL A 361 3.93 -5.20 -3.20
C VAL A 361 3.75 -4.53 -1.84
N CYS A 362 4.54 -4.89 -0.83
CA CYS A 362 4.47 -4.30 0.50
C CYS A 362 4.79 -2.81 0.50
N ALA A 363 5.79 -2.36 -0.27
CA ALA A 363 6.10 -0.96 -0.49
C ALA A 363 4.88 -0.20 -1.02
N ARG A 364 4.22 -0.75 -2.04
CA ARG A 364 3.02 -0.14 -2.62
C ARG A 364 1.85 -0.12 -1.65
N LEU A 365 1.63 -1.20 -0.92
CA LEU A 365 0.59 -1.28 0.11
C LEU A 365 0.82 -0.24 1.22
N ARG A 366 2.05 -0.13 1.73
CA ARG A 366 2.45 0.86 2.72
C ARG A 366 2.22 2.29 2.22
N TYR A 367 2.65 2.60 1.00
CA TYR A 367 2.46 3.91 0.39
C TYR A 367 0.97 4.29 0.28
N VAL A 368 0.14 3.38 -0.22
CA VAL A 368 -1.31 3.64 -0.36
C VAL A 368 -1.96 3.84 1.00
N SER A 369 -1.64 3.01 2.01
CA SER A 369 -2.16 3.16 3.36
C SER A 369 -1.72 4.46 4.04
N GLY A 370 -0.48 4.90 3.84
CA GLY A 370 0.06 6.16 4.36
C GLY A 370 -0.53 7.40 3.68
N ALA A 371 -0.66 7.37 2.35
CA ALA A 371 -1.25 8.47 1.58
C ALA A 371 -2.74 8.69 1.90
N GLU A 372 -3.45 7.63 2.27
CA GLU A 372 -4.85 7.72 2.68
C GLU A 372 -5.01 8.28 4.10
N ARG A 373 -4.07 8.01 5.01
CA ARG A 373 -4.01 8.66 6.33
C ARG A 373 -3.71 10.16 6.23
N SER A 374 -2.87 10.59 5.29
CA SER A 374 -2.52 12.01 5.12
C SER A 374 -3.59 12.85 4.42
N ARG A 375 -4.63 12.25 3.83
CA ARG A 375 -5.79 12.94 3.26
C ARG A 375 -6.93 13.17 4.24
N SER A 376 -6.68 12.97 5.51
CA SER A 376 -7.62 13.25 6.58
C SER A 376 -7.75 14.76 6.75
N ILE A 377 -8.94 15.30 6.53
CA ILE A 377 -9.39 16.58 7.08
C ILE A 377 -9.90 16.23 8.49
N ASP A 378 -9.35 16.83 9.52
CA ASP A 378 -9.72 16.62 10.94
C ASP A 378 -9.27 15.30 11.61
N GLY A 379 -8.18 14.67 11.13
CA GLY A 379 -7.64 13.46 11.78
C GLY A 379 -8.43 12.17 11.50
N VAL A 380 -9.50 12.22 10.70
CA VAL A 380 -10.31 11.06 10.32
C VAL A 380 -10.07 10.69 8.86
N PRO A 381 -9.56 9.49 8.52
CA PRO A 381 -9.35 9.07 7.14
C PRO A 381 -10.70 8.91 6.42
N ALA A 382 -10.99 9.80 5.47
CA ALA A 382 -12.29 9.88 4.79
C ALA A 382 -12.72 8.62 4.01
N HIS A 383 -11.83 7.63 3.83
CA HIS A 383 -12.06 6.51 2.91
C HIS A 383 -12.21 5.13 3.56
N TYR A 384 -11.93 5.01 4.85
CA TYR A 384 -11.86 3.71 5.52
C TYR A 384 -13.04 3.41 6.41
N PHE A 385 -13.87 4.41 6.69
CA PHE A 385 -15.05 4.21 7.53
C PHE A 385 -16.02 3.24 6.84
N ILE A 386 -16.11 2.02 7.35
CA ILE A 386 -17.06 1.01 6.85
C ILE A 386 -18.33 0.99 7.66
N LEU A 387 -18.19 1.17 8.97
CA LEU A 387 -19.22 0.90 9.95
C LEU A 387 -19.26 2.02 10.97
N SER A 388 -20.43 2.36 11.48
CA SER A 388 -20.52 3.26 12.64
C SER A 388 -20.06 2.52 13.90
N GLU A 389 -19.33 3.20 14.76
CA GLU A 389 -18.82 2.69 16.06
C GLU A 389 -19.89 1.98 16.87
N THR A 390 -21.11 2.54 16.90
CA THR A 390 -22.27 2.00 17.62
C THR A 390 -22.69 0.61 17.11
N ASN A 391 -22.49 0.33 15.81
CA ASN A 391 -22.90 -0.93 15.21
C ASN A 391 -21.85 -2.03 15.38
N LEU A 392 -20.56 -1.68 15.42
CA LEU A 392 -19.48 -2.64 15.69
C LEU A 392 -19.51 -3.15 17.14
N ARG A 393 -19.69 -2.27 18.11
CA ARG A 393 -19.82 -2.67 19.52
C ARG A 393 -20.97 -3.65 19.72
N LYS A 394 -22.11 -3.45 19.06
CA LYS A 394 -23.25 -4.40 19.10
C LYS A 394 -22.92 -5.79 18.58
N ILE A 395 -22.00 -5.92 17.59
CA ILE A 395 -21.55 -7.22 17.08
C ILE A 395 -20.62 -7.91 18.07
N LEU A 396 -19.75 -7.15 18.71
CA LEU A 396 -18.78 -7.68 19.66
C LEU A 396 -19.46 -8.14 20.96
N ASP A 397 -20.55 -7.47 21.35
CA ASP A 397 -21.32 -7.79 22.57
C ASP A 397 -22.44 -8.82 22.35
N SER A 398 -22.83 -9.09 21.09
CA SER A 398 -23.90 -10.07 20.82
C SER A 398 -23.38 -11.50 20.95
N ARG A 399 -23.76 -12.18 22.02
CA ARG A 399 -23.92 -13.65 22.05
C ARG A 399 -24.86 -14.06 20.90
N PRO A 400 -24.79 -15.30 20.40
CA PRO A 400 -25.63 -15.74 19.28
C PRO A 400 -27.12 -15.42 19.61
N CYS A 401 -27.73 -14.56 18.79
CA CYS A 401 -29.09 -14.10 18.95
C CYS A 401 -30.07 -15.27 18.87
N GLY A 402 -30.68 -15.61 20.01
CA GLY A 402 -31.99 -16.22 20.05
C GLY A 402 -33.02 -15.24 19.44
N HIS A 403 -33.81 -15.71 18.52
CA HIS A 403 -34.88 -14.99 17.85
C HIS A 403 -35.80 -14.26 18.85
N ASN A 404 -35.96 -12.95 18.67
CA ASN A 404 -37.06 -12.21 19.28
C ASN A 404 -37.78 -11.40 18.18
N PRO A 405 -39.01 -11.80 17.77
CA PRO A 405 -39.77 -11.10 16.74
C PRO A 405 -40.61 -9.98 17.37
N GLY A 406 -40.12 -8.76 17.34
CA GLY A 406 -40.97 -7.64 17.79
C GLY A 406 -40.27 -6.31 18.07
N GLN A 407 -39.54 -5.75 17.14
CA GLN A 407 -39.22 -4.33 17.17
C GLN A 407 -39.36 -3.69 15.78
N LYS A 408 -40.36 -2.79 15.68
CA LYS A 408 -40.60 -1.95 14.50
C LYS A 408 -39.38 -1.06 14.24
N ALA A 409 -38.82 -1.18 13.05
CA ALA A 409 -37.72 -0.36 12.56
C ALA A 409 -38.19 1.09 12.37
N VAL A 410 -37.61 2.01 13.12
CA VAL A 410 -37.69 3.46 12.83
C VAL A 410 -36.75 3.77 11.67
N ARG A 411 -37.33 4.14 10.53
CA ARG A 411 -36.61 4.64 9.38
C ARG A 411 -35.98 6.00 9.70
N LEU A 412 -34.70 6.05 9.96
CA LEU A 412 -33.90 7.28 9.88
C LEU A 412 -33.40 7.44 8.45
N VAL A 413 -33.93 8.44 7.75
CA VAL A 413 -33.48 8.88 6.41
C VAL A 413 -32.19 9.66 6.61
N PRO A 414 -31.07 9.31 5.97
CA PRO A 414 -29.87 10.15 6.02
C PRO A 414 -30.07 11.38 5.15
N VAL A 415 -30.05 12.55 5.75
CA VAL A 415 -29.98 13.83 5.04
C VAL A 415 -28.56 13.99 4.48
N PHE A 416 -28.42 13.86 3.18
CA PHE A 416 -27.19 14.21 2.48
C PHE A 416 -27.09 15.74 2.37
N PHE A 417 -26.23 16.37 3.15
CA PHE A 417 -25.78 17.74 2.86
C PHE A 417 -24.74 17.69 1.76
N CYS A 418 -25.17 18.09 0.57
CA CYS A 418 -24.29 18.33 -0.58
C CYS A 418 -23.77 19.77 -0.48
N ILE A 419 -22.57 19.98 0.04
CA ILE A 419 -21.90 21.27 -0.06
C ILE A 419 -21.22 21.35 -1.42
N ARG A 420 -21.85 22.05 -2.37
CA ARG A 420 -21.21 22.51 -3.59
C ARG A 420 -20.30 23.69 -3.23
N SER A 421 -19.00 23.54 -3.45
CA SER A 421 -18.03 24.61 -3.42
C SER A 421 -18.27 25.59 -4.59
N GLY A 422 -18.20 26.85 -4.23
CA GLY A 422 -18.60 28.00 -4.94
C GLY A 422 -18.03 28.25 -6.32
N SER A 423 -18.90 28.78 -7.13
CA SER A 423 -18.59 29.47 -8.36
C SER A 423 -18.69 30.98 -8.16
N SER A 424 -17.60 31.66 -8.47
CA SER A 424 -17.44 32.99 -9.08
C SER A 424 -18.69 33.88 -9.18
N LEU A 425 -18.72 34.93 -8.38
CA LEU A 425 -19.50 36.15 -8.65
C LEU A 425 -18.79 36.99 -9.73
N ARG A 426 -19.40 37.11 -10.89
CA ARG A 426 -19.18 38.27 -11.80
C ARG A 426 -20.22 39.31 -11.46
N ALA A 427 -19.77 40.44 -11.04
CA ALA A 427 -20.57 41.66 -11.00
C ALA A 427 -20.70 42.24 -12.44
N THR A 428 -21.91 42.55 -12.83
CA THR A 428 -22.19 43.46 -13.96
C THR A 428 -23.13 44.54 -13.45
N VAL A 429 -22.60 45.79 -13.52
CA VAL A 429 -23.19 47.13 -13.42
C VAL A 429 -24.10 47.39 -12.28
#